data_90fc9b6db0ca2cc3a932ffefdcef8b2d
#
_entry.id   90fc9b6db0ca2cc3a932ffefdcef8b2d
#
_cell.length_a   1.000
_cell.length_b   1.000
_cell.length_c   1.000
_cell.angle_alpha   90.00
_cell.angle_beta   90.00
_cell.angle_gamma   90.00
#
_symmetry.space_group_name_H-M   'P 1'
#
loop_
_entity.id
_entity.type
_entity.pdbx_description
1 polymer ?
#
loop_
_entity_poly.entity_id
_entity_poly.type
_entity_poly.pdbx_seq_one_letter_code
_entity_poly.pdbx_strand_id
1 'polypeptide(L)'
;MTISNLSWHNDTVKGYSATIDRKVPGYQLLHELTALLLKEILTQDITKVLIVGAGGGKELITLTDLLPDHVQLTALDPSTQMLDIAKETFSARGREHSISFIEGYLEEQDFHEPFDAIICMLTFQFIQGKQSQIRFAQHLARSLHPGAPCFLSTMVNHDQSYFQTWKQHLIKHGGTNSEAIQFQESIGKRIFSIDEKGLTNMLHQASFTQISSYFQSLFFKGFICFKGGTES
;
A
#
# COMPACT_ATOMS: atom_id res chain seq x y z
N MET A 1 -15.08 9.00 12.24
CA MET A 1 -16.15 8.22 11.58
C MET A 1 -15.53 7.35 10.52
N THR A 2 -15.56 6.22 10.75
CA THR A 2 -15.30 4.84 10.45
C THR A 2 -14.86 4.61 9.01
N ILE A 3 -13.57 4.31 8.84
CA ILE A 3 -13.09 3.40 7.80
C ILE A 3 -13.94 2.14 7.97
N SER A 4 -14.57 1.68 6.91
CA SER A 4 -15.55 0.59 6.93
C SER A 4 -15.14 -0.47 7.94
N ASN A 5 -16.08 -0.97 8.75
CA ASN A 5 -15.98 -2.16 9.62
C ASN A 5 -15.69 -3.42 8.78
N LEU A 6 -14.61 -3.39 8.02
CA LEU A 6 -13.96 -4.59 7.52
C LEU A 6 -13.33 -5.22 8.76
N SER A 7 -13.99 -6.25 9.29
CA SER A 7 -13.35 -7.12 10.27
C SER A 7 -12.20 -7.83 9.56
N TRP A 8 -11.04 -7.19 9.59
CA TRP A 8 -9.77 -7.84 9.26
C TRP A 8 -9.40 -8.89 10.33
N HIS A 9 -10.38 -9.27 11.15
CA HIS A 9 -10.29 -10.23 12.21
C HIS A 9 -11.01 -11.47 11.75
N ASN A 10 -10.33 -12.50 11.28
CA ASN A 10 -10.78 -13.90 11.15
C ASN A 10 -10.08 -14.61 9.96
N ASP A 11 -10.45 -15.84 9.66
CA ASP A 11 -9.92 -16.71 8.59
C ASP A 11 -9.79 -16.06 7.21
N THR A 12 -10.49 -14.96 6.96
CA THR A 12 -10.37 -14.10 5.76
C THR A 12 -8.94 -13.53 5.59
N VAL A 13 -8.23 -13.27 6.68
CA VAL A 13 -6.89 -12.68 6.71
C VAL A 13 -5.84 -13.65 6.19
N LYS A 14 -5.85 -14.90 6.67
CA LYS A 14 -4.92 -15.94 6.21
C LYS A 14 -5.12 -16.24 4.72
N GLY A 15 -6.37 -16.28 4.28
CA GLY A 15 -6.72 -16.45 2.87
C GLY A 15 -6.28 -15.27 1.98
N TYR A 16 -6.32 -14.03 2.49
CA TYR A 16 -5.90 -12.84 1.73
C TYR A 16 -4.40 -12.87 1.43
N SER A 17 -3.56 -12.99 2.44
CA SER A 17 -2.10 -12.99 2.28
C SER A 17 -1.61 -14.13 1.36
N ALA A 18 -2.24 -15.30 1.42
CA ALA A 18 -1.89 -16.44 0.57
C ALA A 18 -2.36 -16.30 -0.88
N THR A 19 -3.29 -15.39 -1.17
CA THR A 19 -3.97 -15.32 -2.48
C THR A 19 -3.77 -14.01 -3.22
N ILE A 20 -3.16 -13.01 -2.60
CA ILE A 20 -3.01 -11.67 -3.19
C ILE A 20 -2.16 -11.70 -4.47
N ASP A 21 -1.12 -12.53 -4.52
CA ASP A 21 -0.20 -12.65 -5.66
C ASP A 21 -0.95 -13.03 -6.95
N ARG A 22 -1.96 -13.90 -6.84
CA ARG A 22 -2.76 -14.31 -7.99
C ARG A 22 -3.90 -13.36 -8.32
N LYS A 23 -4.29 -12.49 -7.37
CA LYS A 23 -5.33 -11.47 -7.56
C LYS A 23 -4.80 -10.19 -8.18
N VAL A 24 -3.54 -9.87 -7.96
CA VAL A 24 -2.88 -8.68 -8.50
C VAL A 24 -1.81 -9.11 -9.49
N PRO A 25 -2.09 -9.08 -10.81
CA PRO A 25 -1.10 -9.43 -11.81
C PRO A 25 0.14 -8.53 -11.68
N GLY A 26 1.32 -9.15 -11.55
CA GLY A 26 2.57 -8.42 -11.34
C GLY A 26 2.78 -7.95 -9.89
N TYR A 27 2.11 -8.54 -8.90
CA TYR A 27 2.22 -8.18 -7.49
C TYR A 27 3.68 -8.12 -7.02
N GLN A 28 4.47 -9.16 -7.28
CA GLN A 28 5.88 -9.19 -6.89
C GLN A 28 6.71 -8.10 -7.60
N LEU A 29 6.46 -7.88 -8.90
CA LEU A 29 7.11 -6.82 -9.66
C LEU A 29 6.78 -5.43 -9.12
N LEU A 30 5.53 -5.19 -8.70
CA LEU A 30 5.15 -3.92 -8.05
C LEU A 30 6.01 -3.65 -6.82
N HIS A 31 6.17 -4.64 -5.92
CA HIS A 31 6.97 -4.49 -4.70
C HIS A 31 8.47 -4.33 -5.01
N GLU A 32 8.99 -5.10 -5.96
CA GLU A 32 10.38 -5.00 -6.40
C GLU A 32 10.69 -3.60 -6.97
N LEU A 33 9.88 -3.12 -7.92
CA LEU A 33 10.06 -1.78 -8.50
C LEU A 33 9.94 -0.68 -7.45
N THR A 34 9.01 -0.80 -6.49
CA THR A 34 8.87 0.15 -5.38
C THR A 34 10.16 0.21 -4.54
N ALA A 35 10.69 -0.95 -4.16
CA ALA A 35 11.91 -1.01 -3.35
C ALA A 35 13.14 -0.51 -4.12
N LEU A 36 13.26 -0.82 -5.40
CA LEU A 36 14.36 -0.33 -6.24
C LEU A 36 14.27 1.18 -6.44
N LEU A 37 13.10 1.73 -6.74
CA LEU A 37 12.90 3.17 -6.86
C LEU A 37 13.19 3.89 -5.54
N LEU A 38 12.72 3.34 -4.42
CA LEU A 38 13.05 3.90 -3.11
C LEU A 38 14.57 3.88 -2.89
N LYS A 39 15.25 2.77 -3.19
CA LYS A 39 16.70 2.64 -3.06
C LYS A 39 17.46 3.69 -3.89
N GLU A 40 17.02 3.99 -5.10
CA GLU A 40 17.65 5.02 -5.96
C GLU A 40 17.44 6.44 -5.43
N ILE A 41 16.29 6.69 -4.76
CA ILE A 41 15.97 7.99 -4.15
C ILE A 41 16.66 8.13 -2.79
N LEU A 42 16.95 7.01 -2.12
CA LEU A 42 17.60 6.97 -0.83
C LEU A 42 18.97 7.66 -0.89
N THR A 43 19.05 8.85 -0.34
CA THR A 43 20.31 9.45 0.08
C THR A 43 20.73 8.83 1.41
N GLN A 44 22.00 9.05 1.85
CA GLN A 44 22.45 8.58 3.17
C GLN A 44 21.63 9.15 4.34
N ASP A 45 20.84 10.19 4.08
CA ASP A 45 20.01 10.88 5.06
C ASP A 45 18.61 10.23 5.24
N ILE A 46 18.17 9.35 4.34
CA ILE A 46 16.90 8.64 4.50
C ILE A 46 17.09 7.46 5.45
N THR A 47 16.49 7.58 6.61
CA THR A 47 16.64 6.60 7.70
C THR A 47 15.31 6.01 8.16
N LYS A 48 14.18 6.69 7.94
CA LYS A 48 12.86 6.28 8.48
C LYS A 48 11.84 6.12 7.37
N VAL A 49 11.31 4.91 7.22
CA VAL A 49 10.28 4.57 6.22
C VAL A 49 9.04 4.03 6.91
N LEU A 50 7.88 4.64 6.62
CA LEU A 50 6.57 4.16 7.08
C LEU A 50 5.91 3.30 6.01
N ILE A 51 5.46 2.11 6.39
CA ILE A 51 4.65 1.23 5.57
C ILE A 51 3.22 1.26 6.11
N VAL A 52 2.28 1.83 5.33
CA VAL A 52 0.88 1.96 5.73
C VAL A 52 0.05 0.85 5.09
N GLY A 53 -0.63 0.07 5.93
CA GLY A 53 -1.32 -1.14 5.53
C GLY A 53 -0.34 -2.28 5.23
N ALA A 54 0.62 -2.50 6.14
CA ALA A 54 1.70 -3.47 5.99
C ALA A 54 1.23 -4.92 5.82
N GLY A 55 -0.02 -5.22 6.19
CA GLY A 55 -0.61 -6.53 6.02
C GLY A 55 0.26 -7.65 6.57
N GLY A 56 0.37 -8.76 5.80
CA GLY A 56 1.21 -9.91 6.17
C GLY A 56 2.71 -9.72 5.92
N GLY A 57 3.19 -8.49 5.66
CA GLY A 57 4.61 -8.15 5.62
C GLY A 57 5.36 -8.52 4.35
N LYS A 58 4.68 -8.76 3.23
CA LYS A 58 5.39 -9.06 1.96
C LYS A 58 6.25 -7.90 1.46
N GLU A 59 5.77 -6.67 1.63
CA GLU A 59 6.57 -5.47 1.37
C GLU A 59 7.84 -5.43 2.22
N LEU A 60 7.71 -5.74 3.50
CA LEU A 60 8.83 -5.74 4.44
C LEU A 60 9.97 -6.66 3.97
N ILE A 61 9.61 -7.84 3.44
CA ILE A 61 10.59 -8.79 2.91
C ILE A 61 11.38 -8.16 1.77
N THR A 62 10.69 -7.62 0.77
CA THR A 62 11.33 -7.03 -0.41
C THR A 62 12.18 -5.81 -0.03
N LEU A 63 11.67 -4.97 0.88
CA LEU A 63 12.40 -3.79 1.37
C LEU A 63 13.66 -4.19 2.12
N THR A 64 13.58 -5.14 3.04
CA THR A 64 14.76 -5.58 3.80
C THR A 64 15.79 -6.34 2.96
N ASP A 65 15.38 -6.93 1.83
CA ASP A 65 16.31 -7.55 0.88
C ASP A 65 17.10 -6.53 0.05
N LEU A 66 16.56 -5.33 -0.15
CA LEU A 66 17.10 -4.34 -1.09
C LEU A 66 17.62 -3.07 -0.44
N LEU A 67 17.09 -2.69 0.73
CA LEU A 67 17.49 -1.47 1.43
C LEU A 67 18.69 -1.72 2.36
N PRO A 68 19.49 -0.68 2.63
CA PRO A 68 20.58 -0.74 3.61
C PRO A 68 20.05 -1.02 5.03
N ASP A 69 20.85 -1.71 5.84
CA ASP A 69 20.49 -2.16 7.21
C ASP A 69 20.19 -1.01 8.19
N HIS A 70 20.71 0.19 7.94
CA HIS A 70 20.46 1.36 8.79
C HIS A 70 19.06 1.95 8.62
N VAL A 71 18.30 1.57 7.58
CA VAL A 71 16.95 2.06 7.34
C VAL A 71 15.98 1.43 8.35
N GLN A 72 15.35 2.28 9.14
CA GLN A 72 14.33 1.90 10.11
C GLN A 72 12.97 1.80 9.43
N LEU A 73 12.31 0.67 9.57
CA LEU A 73 10.99 0.45 9.00
C LEU A 73 9.93 0.51 10.10
N THR A 74 8.84 1.22 9.85
CA THR A 74 7.65 1.22 10.70
C THR A 74 6.49 0.62 9.93
N ALA A 75 6.01 -0.53 10.37
CA ALA A 75 4.89 -1.26 9.78
C ALA A 75 3.60 -0.94 10.53
N LEU A 76 2.69 -0.23 9.90
CA LEU A 76 1.39 0.15 10.45
C LEU A 76 0.27 -0.62 9.76
N ASP A 77 -0.56 -1.32 10.53
CA ASP A 77 -1.75 -2.02 10.04
C ASP A 77 -2.82 -2.09 11.14
N PRO A 78 -4.12 -1.92 10.83
CA PRO A 78 -5.18 -2.03 11.83
C PRO A 78 -5.45 -3.46 12.28
N SER A 79 -4.90 -4.48 11.62
CA SER A 79 -5.11 -5.90 11.94
C SER A 79 -3.94 -6.48 12.72
N THR A 80 -4.16 -6.75 14.02
CA THR A 80 -3.20 -7.48 14.86
C THR A 80 -2.76 -8.79 14.20
N GLN A 81 -3.71 -9.56 13.65
CA GLN A 81 -3.41 -10.84 13.00
C GLN A 81 -2.50 -10.70 11.79
N MET A 82 -2.68 -9.63 10.98
CA MET A 82 -1.79 -9.34 9.85
C MET A 82 -0.39 -9.01 10.33
N LEU A 83 -0.27 -8.18 11.36
CA LEU A 83 1.02 -7.83 11.95
C LEU A 83 1.71 -9.05 12.58
N ASP A 84 0.98 -9.97 13.18
CA ASP A 84 1.55 -11.20 13.72
C ASP A 84 2.10 -12.10 12.61
N ILE A 85 1.39 -12.25 11.48
CA ILE A 85 1.91 -12.93 10.29
C ILE A 85 3.17 -12.24 9.77
N ALA A 86 3.18 -10.90 9.73
CA ALA A 86 4.35 -10.14 9.30
C ALA A 86 5.56 -10.37 10.22
N LYS A 87 5.37 -10.34 11.54
CA LYS A 87 6.41 -10.61 12.55
C LYS A 87 6.97 -12.04 12.41
N GLU A 88 6.08 -13.03 12.29
CA GLU A 88 6.49 -14.45 12.11
C GLU A 88 7.30 -14.62 10.82
N THR A 89 6.81 -14.07 9.72
CA THR A 89 7.46 -14.15 8.40
C THR A 89 8.84 -13.51 8.43
N PHE A 90 8.97 -12.36 9.11
CA PHE A 90 10.23 -11.64 9.21
C PHE A 90 11.22 -12.36 10.15
N SER A 91 10.78 -12.79 11.34
CA SER A 91 11.62 -13.49 12.32
C SER A 91 12.23 -14.78 11.77
N ALA A 92 11.51 -15.48 10.89
CA ALA A 92 12.00 -16.70 10.27
C ALA A 92 13.21 -16.48 9.32
N ARG A 93 13.50 -15.24 8.93
CA ARG A 93 14.60 -14.89 8.02
C ARG A 93 15.91 -14.51 8.72
N GLY A 94 15.89 -14.32 10.04
CA GLY A 94 17.10 -14.04 10.83
C GLY A 94 17.80 -12.73 10.46
N ARG A 95 17.07 -11.74 9.94
CA ARG A 95 17.63 -10.43 9.57
C ARG A 95 17.43 -9.43 10.70
N GLU A 96 18.47 -8.65 10.98
CA GLU A 96 18.52 -7.65 12.06
C GLU A 96 18.07 -6.26 11.62
N HIS A 97 17.09 -6.15 10.72
CA HIS A 97 16.51 -4.83 10.45
C HIS A 97 15.69 -4.34 11.63
N SER A 98 15.82 -3.06 11.95
CA SER A 98 14.98 -2.42 12.95
C SER A 98 13.58 -2.20 12.36
N ILE A 99 12.62 -3.07 12.71
CA ILE A 99 11.22 -2.91 12.33
C ILE A 99 10.38 -2.66 13.57
N SER A 100 9.65 -1.55 13.57
CA SER A 100 8.60 -1.27 14.55
C SER A 100 7.24 -1.66 13.98
N PHE A 101 6.44 -2.42 14.74
CA PHE A 101 5.08 -2.81 14.35
C PHE A 101 4.08 -2.03 15.19
N ILE A 102 3.19 -1.30 14.53
CA ILE A 102 2.16 -0.47 15.17
C ILE A 102 0.78 -0.96 14.71
N GLU A 103 -0.08 -1.32 15.67
CA GLU A 103 -1.48 -1.61 15.40
C GLU A 103 -2.29 -0.31 15.42
N GLY A 104 -3.05 -0.05 14.36
CA GLY A 104 -3.94 1.10 14.27
C GLY A 104 -4.13 1.63 12.87
N TYR A 105 -4.97 2.65 12.78
CA TYR A 105 -5.19 3.41 11.56
C TYR A 105 -4.24 4.61 11.49
N LEU A 106 -3.85 5.01 10.28
CA LEU A 106 -2.95 6.14 10.06
C LEU A 106 -3.50 7.44 10.67
N GLU A 107 -4.81 7.64 10.58
CA GLU A 107 -5.49 8.84 11.07
C GLU A 107 -5.53 8.95 12.59
N GLU A 108 -5.23 7.87 13.29
CA GLU A 108 -5.18 7.78 14.76
C GLU A 108 -3.75 7.94 15.30
N GLN A 109 -2.76 7.97 14.41
CA GLN A 109 -1.36 8.06 14.81
C GLN A 109 -0.94 9.53 14.94
N ASP A 110 -0.21 9.82 16.02
CA ASP A 110 0.50 11.08 16.24
C ASP A 110 2.01 10.79 16.28
N PHE A 111 2.62 10.78 15.11
CA PHE A 111 4.06 10.55 14.99
C PHE A 111 4.81 11.81 15.42
N HIS A 112 5.71 11.69 16.39
CA HIS A 112 6.51 12.80 16.89
C HIS A 112 7.41 13.42 15.82
N GLU A 113 7.86 12.62 14.86
CA GLU A 113 8.72 13.06 13.77
C GLU A 113 8.16 12.54 12.44
N PRO A 114 8.25 13.33 11.36
CA PRO A 114 7.89 12.88 10.04
C PRO A 114 8.83 11.79 9.52
N PHE A 115 8.39 11.06 8.51
CA PHE A 115 9.14 10.02 7.83
C PHE A 115 9.83 10.57 6.58
N ASP A 116 10.92 9.92 6.21
CA ASP A 116 11.69 10.22 5.00
C ASP A 116 11.08 9.59 3.74
N ALA A 117 10.25 8.57 3.89
CA ALA A 117 9.46 7.98 2.83
C ALA A 117 8.21 7.28 3.39
N ILE A 118 7.15 7.19 2.58
CA ILE A 118 5.97 6.36 2.86
C ILE A 118 5.73 5.39 1.72
N ILE A 119 5.38 4.15 2.09
CA ILE A 119 4.90 3.11 1.18
C ILE A 119 3.48 2.73 1.59
N CYS A 120 2.53 2.84 0.66
CA CYS A 120 1.12 2.51 0.87
C CYS A 120 0.61 1.65 -0.31
N MET A 121 0.83 0.33 -0.21
CA MET A 121 0.52 -0.60 -1.30
C MET A 121 -0.85 -1.22 -1.12
N LEU A 122 -1.72 -1.07 -2.15
CA LEU A 122 -3.02 -1.74 -2.24
C LEU A 122 -3.95 -1.52 -1.03
N THR A 123 -3.73 -0.44 -0.27
CA THR A 123 -4.48 -0.09 0.94
C THR A 123 -5.55 0.96 0.64
N PHE A 124 -5.22 1.94 -0.18
CA PHE A 124 -6.09 3.09 -0.49
C PHE A 124 -7.47 2.68 -1.02
N GLN A 125 -7.55 1.60 -1.77
CA GLN A 125 -8.79 1.06 -2.34
C GLN A 125 -9.80 0.55 -1.31
N PHE A 126 -9.42 0.38 -0.05
CA PHE A 126 -10.31 -0.03 1.03
C PHE A 126 -10.94 1.14 1.78
N ILE A 127 -10.60 2.38 1.43
CA ILE A 127 -11.12 3.58 2.07
C ILE A 127 -12.41 4.01 1.40
N GLN A 128 -13.51 3.92 2.14
CA GLN A 128 -14.83 4.23 1.64
C GLN A 128 -15.10 5.74 1.66
N GLY A 129 -15.50 6.26 0.50
CA GLY A 129 -16.00 7.63 0.34
C GLY A 129 -14.89 8.66 0.12
N LYS A 130 -15.18 9.56 -0.84
CA LYS A 130 -14.23 10.57 -1.32
C LYS A 130 -13.62 11.42 -0.19
N GLN A 131 -14.43 11.83 0.79
CA GLN A 131 -13.94 12.66 1.89
C GLN A 131 -12.97 11.92 2.81
N SER A 132 -13.18 10.63 3.02
CA SER A 132 -12.25 9.80 3.80
C SER A 132 -10.96 9.55 3.05
N GLN A 133 -11.04 9.34 1.74
CA GLN A 133 -9.87 9.21 0.86
C GLN A 133 -9.03 10.50 0.87
N ILE A 134 -9.68 11.69 0.83
CA ILE A 134 -8.97 12.97 0.94
C ILE A 134 -8.26 13.10 2.29
N ARG A 135 -8.96 12.80 3.39
CA ARG A 135 -8.35 12.85 4.73
C ARG A 135 -7.17 11.89 4.85
N PHE A 136 -7.31 10.68 4.36
CA PHE A 136 -6.21 9.70 4.36
C PHE A 136 -4.99 10.21 3.58
N ALA A 137 -5.18 10.75 2.38
CA ALA A 137 -4.10 11.36 1.60
C ALA A 137 -3.43 12.54 2.36
N GLN A 138 -4.22 13.35 3.07
CA GLN A 138 -3.71 14.43 3.92
C GLN A 138 -2.89 13.89 5.09
N HIS A 139 -3.28 12.77 5.71
CA HIS A 139 -2.49 12.14 6.78
C HIS A 139 -1.20 11.55 6.24
N LEU A 140 -1.21 10.89 5.06
CA LEU A 140 0.03 10.49 4.38
C LEU A 140 0.98 11.69 4.22
N ALA A 141 0.47 12.81 3.69
CA ALA A 141 1.28 14.00 3.48
C ALA A 141 1.82 14.61 4.79
N ARG A 142 1.02 14.65 5.86
CA ARG A 142 1.45 15.18 7.17
C ARG A 142 2.53 14.34 7.83
N SER A 143 2.52 13.04 7.57
CA SER A 143 3.50 12.11 8.12
C SER A 143 4.85 12.13 7.39
N LEU A 144 5.02 12.96 6.36
CA LEU A 144 6.24 13.06 5.55
C LEU A 144 6.99 14.36 5.78
N HIS A 145 8.31 14.31 5.69
CA HIS A 145 9.13 15.50 5.50
C HIS A 145 8.80 16.20 4.17
N PRO A 146 8.93 17.56 4.08
CA PRO A 146 8.84 18.25 2.81
C PRO A 146 9.81 17.66 1.78
N GLY A 147 9.36 17.45 0.56
CA GLY A 147 10.16 16.82 -0.51
C GLY A 147 10.27 15.31 -0.45
N ALA A 148 9.78 14.65 0.61
CA ALA A 148 9.88 13.21 0.77
C ALA A 148 8.91 12.44 -0.15
N PRO A 149 9.31 11.25 -0.66
CA PRO A 149 8.51 10.44 -1.55
C PRO A 149 7.40 9.66 -0.83
N CYS A 150 6.29 9.51 -1.52
CA CYS A 150 5.22 8.59 -1.18
C CYS A 150 4.97 7.65 -2.35
N PHE A 151 5.08 6.35 -2.11
CA PHE A 151 4.71 5.31 -3.05
C PHE A 151 3.32 4.82 -2.71
N LEU A 152 2.38 4.96 -3.64
CA LEU A 152 0.99 4.58 -3.46
C LEU A 152 0.57 3.65 -4.58
N SER A 153 0.02 2.50 -4.26
CA SER A 153 -0.65 1.68 -5.25
C SER A 153 -2.11 1.42 -4.89
N THR A 154 -2.95 1.37 -5.91
CA THR A 154 -4.38 1.17 -5.74
C THR A 154 -5.02 0.60 -7.00
N MET A 155 -6.24 0.08 -6.83
CA MET A 155 -7.11 -0.23 -7.95
C MET A 155 -7.68 1.08 -8.50
N VAL A 156 -7.32 1.39 -9.76
CA VAL A 156 -7.95 2.49 -10.50
C VAL A 156 -9.23 2.02 -11.16
N ASN A 157 -10.06 2.94 -11.70
CA ASN A 157 -11.27 2.58 -12.40
C ASN A 157 -11.00 1.47 -13.40
N HIS A 158 -11.64 0.33 -13.16
CA HIS A 158 -11.50 -0.82 -14.02
C HIS A 158 -12.36 -0.62 -15.29
N ASP A 159 -11.71 -0.69 -16.42
CA ASP A 159 -12.43 -0.98 -17.65
C ASP A 159 -12.93 -2.42 -17.56
N GLN A 160 -14.23 -2.63 -17.69
CA GLN A 160 -14.84 -3.97 -17.65
C GLN A 160 -14.25 -4.89 -18.72
N SER A 161 -13.67 -4.33 -19.80
CA SER A 161 -12.96 -5.08 -20.82
C SER A 161 -11.78 -5.89 -20.27
N TYR A 162 -11.10 -5.40 -19.22
CA TYR A 162 -9.98 -6.12 -18.58
C TYR A 162 -10.42 -7.20 -17.60
N PHE A 163 -11.68 -7.21 -17.17
CA PHE A 163 -12.13 -8.16 -16.15
C PHE A 163 -12.01 -9.62 -16.59
N GLN A 164 -12.32 -9.92 -17.84
CA GLN A 164 -12.18 -11.28 -18.38
C GLN A 164 -10.71 -11.73 -18.43
N THR A 165 -9.82 -10.81 -18.85
CA THR A 165 -8.37 -11.09 -18.86
C THR A 165 -7.84 -11.31 -17.43
N TRP A 166 -8.27 -10.46 -16.49
CA TRP A 166 -7.94 -10.63 -15.07
C TRP A 166 -8.44 -11.97 -14.52
N LYS A 167 -9.67 -12.35 -14.83
CA LYS A 167 -10.25 -13.65 -14.41
C LYS A 167 -9.45 -14.82 -14.96
N GLN A 168 -9.03 -14.76 -16.23
CA GLN A 168 -8.18 -15.80 -16.82
C GLN A 168 -6.82 -15.86 -16.13
N HIS A 169 -6.21 -14.72 -15.81
CA HIS A 169 -5.00 -14.67 -15.02
C HIS A 169 -5.17 -15.33 -13.66
N LEU A 170 -6.22 -14.98 -12.90
CA LEU A 170 -6.54 -15.55 -11.61
C LEU A 170 -6.62 -17.07 -11.67
N ILE A 171 -7.38 -17.61 -12.63
CA ILE A 171 -7.57 -19.06 -12.81
C ILE A 171 -6.26 -19.74 -13.20
N LYS A 172 -5.49 -19.15 -14.11
CA LYS A 172 -4.19 -19.68 -14.53
C LYS A 172 -3.20 -19.81 -13.35
N HIS A 173 -3.33 -18.95 -12.33
CA HIS A 173 -2.49 -18.97 -11.13
C HIS A 173 -3.15 -19.69 -9.95
N GLY A 174 -4.08 -20.61 -10.20
CA GLY A 174 -4.67 -21.50 -9.19
C GLY A 174 -5.86 -20.89 -8.44
N GLY A 175 -6.41 -19.77 -8.92
CA GLY A 175 -7.68 -19.26 -8.42
C GLY A 175 -8.88 -19.96 -9.03
N THR A 176 -10.08 -19.63 -8.53
CA THR A 176 -11.34 -20.25 -8.92
C THR A 176 -12.32 -19.25 -9.53
N ASN A 177 -13.32 -19.75 -10.27
CA ASN A 177 -14.44 -18.92 -10.73
C ASN A 177 -15.19 -18.26 -9.57
N SER A 178 -15.33 -18.96 -8.45
CA SER A 178 -15.98 -18.43 -7.23
C SER A 178 -15.23 -17.24 -6.68
N GLU A 179 -13.89 -17.31 -6.61
CA GLU A 179 -13.05 -16.16 -6.17
C GLU A 179 -13.17 -14.97 -7.12
N ALA A 180 -13.28 -15.21 -8.43
CA ALA A 180 -13.49 -14.15 -9.41
C ALA A 180 -14.83 -13.44 -9.19
N ILE A 181 -15.91 -14.19 -8.95
CA ILE A 181 -17.24 -13.66 -8.65
C ILE A 181 -17.19 -12.84 -7.35
N GLN A 182 -16.62 -13.39 -6.27
CA GLN A 182 -16.49 -12.72 -4.98
C GLN A 182 -15.71 -11.41 -5.09
N PHE A 183 -14.63 -11.41 -5.86
CA PHE A 183 -13.86 -10.18 -6.12
C PHE A 183 -14.72 -9.13 -6.83
N GLN A 184 -15.42 -9.52 -7.89
CA GLN A 184 -16.31 -8.62 -8.64
C GLN A 184 -17.40 -8.04 -7.76
N GLU A 185 -18.03 -8.86 -6.91
CA GLU A 185 -19.07 -8.44 -5.97
C GLU A 185 -18.54 -7.53 -4.85
N SER A 186 -17.24 -7.58 -4.56
CA SER A 186 -16.60 -6.72 -3.57
C SER A 186 -16.38 -5.30 -4.07
N ILE A 187 -16.36 -5.07 -5.39
CA ILE A 187 -16.19 -3.75 -5.99
C ILE A 187 -17.45 -2.89 -5.69
N GLY A 188 -17.22 -1.70 -5.18
CA GLY A 188 -18.27 -0.79 -4.70
C GLY A 188 -18.83 -1.11 -3.31
N LYS A 189 -18.48 -2.26 -2.73
CA LYS A 189 -18.90 -2.64 -1.36
C LYS A 189 -17.74 -2.64 -0.37
N ARG A 190 -16.60 -3.17 -0.78
CA ARG A 190 -15.37 -3.34 0.02
C ARG A 190 -14.13 -2.77 -0.66
N ILE A 191 -14.14 -2.75 -1.99
CA ILE A 191 -13.10 -2.16 -2.84
C ILE A 191 -13.69 -0.95 -3.52
N PHE A 192 -13.11 0.22 -3.28
CA PHE A 192 -13.55 1.52 -3.79
C PHE A 192 -12.50 2.05 -4.75
N SER A 193 -12.62 1.67 -6.03
CA SER A 193 -11.73 2.17 -7.08
C SER A 193 -11.94 3.68 -7.30
N ILE A 194 -10.90 4.35 -7.72
CA ILE A 194 -10.92 5.77 -8.06
C ILE A 194 -10.39 5.95 -9.48
N ASP A 195 -10.94 6.89 -10.25
CA ASP A 195 -10.33 7.23 -11.53
C ASP A 195 -8.99 7.95 -11.32
N GLU A 196 -8.08 7.78 -12.26
CA GLU A 196 -6.72 8.30 -12.15
C GLU A 196 -6.67 9.81 -11.99
N LYS A 197 -7.54 10.53 -12.72
CA LYS A 197 -7.64 11.99 -12.60
C LYS A 197 -8.15 12.42 -11.23
N GLY A 198 -9.15 11.68 -10.71
CA GLY A 198 -9.67 11.91 -9.36
C GLY A 198 -8.62 11.67 -8.28
N LEU A 199 -7.82 10.59 -8.42
CA LEU A 199 -6.71 10.30 -7.51
C LEU A 199 -5.65 11.41 -7.57
N THR A 200 -5.20 11.79 -8.77
CA THR A 200 -4.20 12.85 -8.95
C THR A 200 -4.67 14.18 -8.36
N ASN A 201 -5.91 14.58 -8.62
CA ASN A 201 -6.49 15.79 -8.03
C ASN A 201 -6.53 15.72 -6.49
N MET A 202 -6.85 14.56 -5.94
CA MET A 202 -6.90 14.34 -4.49
C MET A 202 -5.51 14.42 -3.85
N LEU A 203 -4.52 13.83 -4.49
CA LEU A 203 -3.12 13.90 -4.03
C LEU A 203 -2.61 15.35 -4.08
N HIS A 204 -2.93 16.12 -5.13
CA HIS A 204 -2.61 17.55 -5.16
C HIS A 204 -3.29 18.33 -4.03
N GLN A 205 -4.59 18.06 -3.74
CA GLN A 205 -5.30 18.67 -2.60
C GLN A 205 -4.67 18.31 -1.25
N ALA A 206 -3.99 17.17 -1.18
CA ALA A 206 -3.23 16.73 0.00
C ALA A 206 -1.79 17.26 0.02
N SER A 207 -1.43 18.21 -0.84
CA SER A 207 -0.10 18.80 -0.97
C SER A 207 0.99 17.85 -1.51
N PHE A 208 0.61 16.86 -2.30
CA PHE A 208 1.57 16.10 -3.09
C PHE A 208 1.82 16.76 -4.45
N THR A 209 3.05 16.65 -4.93
CA THR A 209 3.53 17.17 -6.21
C THR A 209 4.24 16.07 -7.00
N GLN A 210 4.63 16.34 -8.25
CA GLN A 210 5.42 15.43 -9.09
C GLN A 210 4.83 14.01 -9.14
N ILE A 211 3.51 13.91 -9.31
CA ILE A 211 2.79 12.64 -9.31
C ILE A 211 3.04 11.94 -10.65
N SER A 212 3.61 10.74 -10.61
CA SER A 212 3.85 9.91 -11.80
C SER A 212 3.53 8.45 -11.54
N SER A 213 3.10 7.73 -12.58
CA SER A 213 2.86 6.28 -12.50
C SER A 213 4.13 5.55 -12.93
N TYR A 214 4.58 4.58 -12.12
CA TYR A 214 5.72 3.71 -12.39
C TYR A 214 5.33 2.25 -12.66
N PHE A 215 4.09 1.88 -12.34
CA PHE A 215 3.57 0.53 -12.54
C PHE A 215 2.12 0.57 -13.01
N GLN A 216 1.78 -0.30 -13.95
CA GLN A 216 0.40 -0.59 -14.31
C GLN A 216 0.24 -2.04 -14.74
N SER A 217 -0.74 -2.73 -14.15
CA SER A 217 -1.17 -4.05 -14.58
C SER A 217 -2.69 -4.14 -14.52
N LEU A 218 -3.30 -4.18 -15.70
CA LEU A 218 -4.76 -4.10 -15.87
C LEU A 218 -5.32 -2.85 -15.17
N PHE A 219 -6.08 -3.04 -14.09
CA PHE A 219 -6.67 -1.96 -13.30
C PHE A 219 -5.93 -1.66 -11.99
N PHE A 220 -4.76 -2.25 -11.77
CA PHE A 220 -3.87 -1.89 -10.65
C PHE A 220 -2.78 -0.94 -11.13
N LYS A 221 -2.58 0.16 -10.42
CA LYS A 221 -1.52 1.13 -10.70
C LYS A 221 -0.70 1.44 -9.46
N GLY A 222 0.60 1.68 -9.70
CA GLY A 222 1.54 2.22 -8.72
C GLY A 222 1.96 3.63 -9.11
N PHE A 223 1.94 4.53 -8.14
CA PHE A 223 2.30 5.93 -8.28
C PHE A 223 3.42 6.27 -7.32
N ILE A 224 4.29 7.17 -7.74
CA ILE A 224 5.20 7.91 -6.88
C ILE A 224 4.78 9.38 -6.91
N CYS A 225 4.76 10.01 -5.75
CA CYS A 225 4.54 11.43 -5.59
C CYS A 225 5.40 11.97 -4.45
N PHE A 226 5.59 13.27 -4.39
CA PHE A 226 6.46 13.90 -3.41
C PHE A 226 5.66 14.91 -2.58
N LYS A 227 5.93 14.95 -1.27
CA LYS A 227 5.36 16.00 -0.41
C LYS A 227 5.82 17.38 -0.89
N GLY A 228 4.88 18.27 -1.16
CA GLY A 228 5.21 19.67 -1.47
C GLY A 228 6.03 20.32 -0.36
N GLY A 229 6.98 21.20 -0.76
CA GLY A 229 7.67 22.05 0.18
C GLY A 229 6.69 23.05 0.82
N THR A 230 7.00 23.51 2.03
CA THR A 230 6.37 24.73 2.55
C THR A 230 6.85 25.86 1.65
N GLU A 231 5.92 26.51 0.91
CA GLU A 231 6.26 27.78 0.28
C GLU A 231 6.79 28.71 1.38
N SER A 232 8.06 29.08 1.24
CA SER A 232 8.71 30.08 2.12
C SER A 232 8.29 31.48 1.74
#